data_817922352854f3032169145f3a591c33
#
_entry.id   817922352854f3032169145f3a591c33
#
_cell.length_a   1.000
_cell.length_b   1.000
_cell.length_c   1.000
_cell.angle_alpha   90.00
_cell.angle_beta   90.00
_cell.angle_gamma   90.00
#
_symmetry.space_group_name_H-M   'P 1'
#
loop_
_entity.id
_entity.type
_entity.pdbx_description
1 polymer ?
#
loop_
_entity_poly.entity_id
_entity_poly.type
_entity_poly.pdbx_seq_one_letter_code
_entity_poly.pdbx_strand_id
1 'polypeptide(L)'
;MPSRNNPIAAVQKKNAASTTRKKRTVSSSKSPRASKKVQEKYERAMPIWLRNILTVMIVGCFSAVFYYFFIRPYAYRWKPCNGLKEYGVCIPSGYDIHGIDISHYQGKIDWERLQRNQQTATPLHFVFMKATEGGDHNDTTFEVNFANARNHGFIRGAYHFYIPGTDALKQADFFIRTVKLDTGDLPPVLDVEVTGRKEKQELQQGLKRWLDRVESHYGVKPILYTSYKFKTRYLDDSIFNAYPYWIAHYYVDSVKYQGKWSFWQHTDVGNVPGIKEDVDLNVFNGTLEELKKLTIK
;
A
#
# COMPACT_ATOMS: atom_id res chain seq x y z
N MET A 1 45.25 -5.31 0.56
CA MET A 1 46.54 -5.02 -0.11
C MET A 1 46.47 -5.50 -1.55
N PRO A 2 47.07 -4.86 -2.54
CA PRO A 2 47.30 -3.44 -2.76
C PRO A 2 46.53 -2.96 -4.03
N SER A 3 46.19 -1.76 -4.20
CA SER A 3 46.83 -0.45 -4.43
C SER A 3 46.91 -0.06 -5.91
N ARG A 4 46.42 1.17 -6.17
CA ARG A 4 47.01 2.25 -7.03
C ARG A 4 46.87 2.07 -8.56
N ASN A 5 46.64 3.07 -9.41
CA ASN A 5 47.08 4.46 -9.40
C ASN A 5 46.31 5.28 -10.43
N ASN A 6 46.07 6.52 -10.11
CA ASN A 6 46.00 7.68 -11.03
C ASN A 6 47.40 8.08 -11.47
N PRO A 7 47.63 8.79 -12.60
CA PRO A 7 47.90 10.21 -12.58
C PRO A 7 47.41 10.99 -13.84
N ILE A 8 46.89 12.23 -13.72
CA ILE A 8 47.54 13.55 -13.58
C ILE A 8 48.33 14.04 -14.85
N ALA A 9 47.82 15.19 -15.33
CA ALA A 9 48.46 16.42 -15.79
C ALA A 9 49.26 16.39 -17.13
N ALA A 10 49.43 17.41 -17.91
CA ALA A 10 49.55 18.85 -17.76
C ALA A 10 49.64 19.50 -19.18
N VAL A 11 49.11 20.70 -19.37
CA VAL A 11 49.83 22.00 -19.54
C VAL A 11 50.76 22.17 -20.76
N GLN A 12 50.49 23.16 -21.61
CA GLN A 12 51.29 24.33 -22.02
C GLN A 12 50.74 24.94 -23.31
N LYS A 13 50.30 26.18 -23.36
CA LYS A 13 50.96 27.52 -23.47
C LYS A 13 51.80 27.76 -24.73
N LYS A 14 51.52 28.95 -25.32
CA LYS A 14 52.28 29.88 -26.17
C LYS A 14 52.09 29.68 -27.69
N ASN A 15 51.96 30.68 -28.55
CA ASN A 15 52.50 32.05 -28.51
C ASN A 15 51.78 32.98 -29.51
N ALA A 16 51.90 34.24 -29.28
CA ALA A 16 51.47 35.35 -30.08
C ALA A 16 52.34 35.56 -31.33
N ALA A 17 51.74 36.12 -32.37
CA ALA A 17 52.45 36.98 -33.30
C ALA A 17 51.48 38.00 -33.92
N SER A 18 51.85 39.23 -33.75
CA SER A 18 51.47 40.52 -34.32
C SER A 18 51.61 40.53 -35.86
N THR A 19 50.69 41.17 -36.58
CA THR A 19 51.10 42.27 -37.51
C THR A 19 49.86 42.91 -38.21
N THR A 20 49.98 44.28 -38.12
CA THR A 20 49.65 45.36 -39.10
C THR A 20 48.23 45.48 -39.71
N ARG A 21 47.63 46.51 -39.28
CA ARG A 21 46.83 47.63 -39.82
C ARG A 21 46.74 47.75 -41.33
N LYS A 22 45.51 47.73 -41.89
CA LYS A 22 45.09 48.48 -43.03
C LYS A 22 43.70 49.07 -42.89
N LYS A 23 43.64 50.37 -42.76
CA LYS A 23 42.40 51.17 -42.87
C LYS A 23 41.84 51.02 -44.26
N ARG A 24 40.52 50.70 -44.32
CA ARG A 24 39.75 50.92 -45.51
C ARG A 24 38.38 51.49 -45.10
N THR A 25 38.24 52.78 -45.35
CA THR A 25 36.96 53.51 -45.36
C THR A 25 36.07 52.97 -46.44
N VAL A 26 34.85 52.55 -46.10
CA VAL A 26 33.78 52.41 -47.05
C VAL A 26 32.51 52.91 -46.38
N SER A 27 31.90 53.79 -47.10
CA SER A 27 30.70 54.61 -46.91
C SER A 27 29.48 53.88 -46.32
N SER A 28 28.78 54.66 -45.52
CA SER A 28 27.42 54.40 -45.06
C SER A 28 26.43 54.28 -46.19
N SER A 29 25.72 53.20 -46.32
CA SER A 29 24.38 53.19 -46.88
C SER A 29 23.44 52.57 -45.85
N LYS A 30 22.69 53.41 -45.19
CA LYS A 30 21.58 53.05 -44.31
C LYS A 30 20.48 52.40 -45.13
N SER A 31 20.15 51.18 -44.84
CA SER A 31 18.90 50.58 -45.32
C SER A 31 17.87 50.67 -44.19
N PRO A 32 16.79 51.44 -44.35
CA PRO A 32 15.78 51.65 -43.30
C PRO A 32 14.76 50.49 -43.17
N ARG A 33 14.93 49.44 -43.95
CA ARG A 33 13.87 48.38 -44.03
C ARG A 33 13.96 47.27 -43.02
N ALA A 34 15.11 47.07 -42.34
CA ALA A 34 15.27 45.97 -41.37
C ALA A 34 14.72 46.31 -39.96
N SER A 35 14.71 47.62 -39.59
CA SER A 35 14.26 48.03 -38.26
C SER A 35 12.72 47.95 -38.08
N LYS A 36 11.91 48.17 -39.14
CA LYS A 36 10.45 48.10 -39.03
C LYS A 36 9.92 46.67 -38.85
N LYS A 37 10.54 45.68 -39.50
CA LYS A 37 10.11 44.28 -39.34
C LYS A 37 10.43 43.69 -37.98
N VAL A 38 11.45 44.13 -37.29
CA VAL A 38 11.80 43.71 -35.95
C VAL A 38 10.89 44.36 -34.93
N GLN A 39 10.51 45.62 -35.11
CA GLN A 39 9.54 46.30 -34.24
C GLN A 39 8.14 45.74 -34.37
N GLU A 40 7.66 45.41 -35.59
CA GLU A 40 6.35 44.78 -35.76
C GLU A 40 6.25 43.38 -35.12
N LYS A 41 7.35 42.69 -34.94
CA LYS A 41 7.37 41.38 -34.26
C LYS A 41 7.26 41.49 -32.73
N TYR A 42 7.64 42.64 -32.14
CA TYR A 42 7.48 42.92 -30.71
C TYR A 42 6.13 43.51 -30.34
N GLU A 43 5.42 44.14 -31.28
CA GLU A 43 4.08 44.72 -31.05
C GLU A 43 2.95 43.67 -30.96
N ARG A 44 3.23 42.37 -31.25
CA ARG A 44 2.30 41.27 -31.05
C ARG A 44 2.52 40.54 -29.72
N ALA A 45 3.29 41.12 -28.79
CA ALA A 45 3.41 40.56 -27.46
C ALA A 45 2.08 40.68 -26.72
N MET A 46 1.64 39.57 -26.17
CA MET A 46 0.39 39.50 -25.41
C MET A 46 0.33 40.62 -24.35
N PRO A 47 -0.78 41.35 -24.25
CA PRO A 47 -0.94 42.38 -23.22
C PRO A 47 -0.61 41.88 -21.84
N ILE A 48 0.05 42.71 -21.03
CA ILE A 48 0.53 42.34 -19.68
C ILE A 48 -0.62 41.76 -18.80
N TRP A 49 -1.79 42.37 -18.90
CA TRP A 49 -2.96 41.90 -18.15
C TRP A 49 -3.39 40.49 -18.57
N LEU A 50 -3.40 40.19 -19.87
CA LEU A 50 -3.76 38.86 -20.40
C LEU A 50 -2.71 37.81 -20.01
N ARG A 51 -1.40 38.16 -20.04
CA ARG A 51 -0.32 37.32 -19.54
C ARG A 51 -0.47 37.02 -18.06
N ASN A 52 -0.83 38.02 -17.25
CA ASN A 52 -1.03 37.83 -15.81
C ASN A 52 -2.23 36.92 -15.53
N ILE A 53 -3.34 37.08 -16.26
CA ILE A 53 -4.51 36.18 -16.15
C ILE A 53 -4.10 34.77 -16.53
N LEU A 54 -3.40 34.59 -17.61
CA LEU A 54 -2.94 33.25 -18.04
C LEU A 54 -2.02 32.58 -17.01
N THR A 55 -1.10 33.38 -16.44
CA THR A 55 -0.23 32.89 -15.37
C THR A 55 -1.01 32.47 -14.12
N VAL A 56 -2.00 33.26 -13.71
CA VAL A 56 -2.87 32.91 -12.55
C VAL A 56 -3.68 31.65 -12.85
N MET A 57 -4.21 31.51 -14.07
CA MET A 57 -4.94 30.28 -14.45
C MET A 57 -4.02 29.06 -14.47
N ILE A 58 -2.81 29.18 -15.01
CA ILE A 58 -1.83 28.08 -15.03
C ILE A 58 -1.47 27.67 -13.60
N VAL A 59 -1.12 28.65 -12.73
CA VAL A 59 -0.82 28.37 -11.32
C VAL A 59 -2.01 27.74 -10.61
N GLY A 60 -3.23 28.25 -10.86
CA GLY A 60 -4.45 27.67 -10.31
C GLY A 60 -4.69 26.24 -10.75
N CYS A 61 -4.51 25.94 -12.05
CA CYS A 61 -4.60 24.58 -12.56
C CYS A 61 -3.55 23.65 -11.93
N PHE A 62 -2.29 24.10 -11.87
CA PHE A 62 -1.23 23.31 -11.21
C PHE A 62 -1.53 23.06 -9.74
N SER A 63 -1.99 24.07 -9.01
CA SER A 63 -2.38 23.95 -7.60
C SER A 63 -3.56 22.99 -7.43
N ALA A 64 -4.56 23.04 -8.29
CA ALA A 64 -5.70 22.12 -8.27
C ALA A 64 -5.28 20.68 -8.55
N VAL A 65 -4.43 20.47 -9.56
CA VAL A 65 -3.86 19.16 -9.90
C VAL A 65 -3.01 18.63 -8.75
N PHE A 66 -2.13 19.47 -8.18
CA PHE A 66 -1.31 19.12 -7.02
C PHE A 66 -2.17 18.75 -5.82
N TYR A 67 -3.17 19.56 -5.49
CA TYR A 67 -4.11 19.26 -4.41
C TYR A 67 -4.83 17.93 -4.65
N TYR A 68 -5.35 17.70 -5.85
CA TYR A 68 -6.12 16.51 -6.16
C TYR A 68 -5.29 15.21 -6.07
N PHE A 69 -4.05 15.23 -6.58
CA PHE A 69 -3.19 14.03 -6.63
C PHE A 69 -2.31 13.84 -5.38
N PHE A 70 -1.88 14.93 -4.73
CA PHE A 70 -0.89 14.85 -3.66
C PHE A 70 -1.44 15.19 -2.26
N ILE A 71 -2.45 16.05 -2.15
CA ILE A 71 -3.00 16.44 -0.85
C ILE A 71 -4.27 15.67 -0.52
N ARG A 72 -5.23 15.66 -1.43
CA ARG A 72 -6.53 15.01 -1.23
C ARG A 72 -6.44 13.53 -0.83
N PRO A 73 -5.55 12.68 -1.42
CA PRO A 73 -5.42 11.29 -0.99
C PRO A 73 -5.01 11.14 0.48
N TYR A 74 -4.34 12.14 1.05
CA TYR A 74 -3.87 12.14 2.44
C TYR A 74 -4.72 13.01 3.36
N ALA A 75 -5.75 13.69 2.86
CA ALA A 75 -6.58 14.60 3.65
C ALA A 75 -7.31 13.91 4.83
N TYR A 76 -7.52 12.58 4.74
CA TYR A 76 -8.07 11.80 5.83
C TYR A 76 -7.19 11.80 7.10
N ARG A 77 -5.86 11.95 6.95
CA ARG A 77 -4.91 12.02 8.07
C ARG A 77 -5.15 13.23 8.97
N TRP A 78 -5.81 14.25 8.46
CA TRP A 78 -6.14 15.49 9.19
C TRP A 78 -7.59 15.57 9.65
N LYS A 79 -8.40 14.50 9.42
CA LYS A 79 -9.75 14.46 10.00
C LYS A 79 -9.64 14.42 11.52
N PRO A 80 -10.38 15.28 12.23
CA PRO A 80 -10.43 15.20 13.69
C PRO A 80 -10.98 13.84 14.09
N CYS A 81 -10.33 13.21 15.07
CA CYS A 81 -10.84 12.00 15.69
C CYS A 81 -11.91 12.37 16.71
N ASN A 82 -13.16 12.04 16.44
CA ASN A 82 -14.28 12.27 17.35
C ASN A 82 -14.50 11.09 18.32
N GLY A 83 -13.63 10.07 18.29
CA GLY A 83 -13.68 8.87 19.11
C GLY A 83 -12.39 8.64 19.89
N LEU A 84 -12.18 7.42 20.30
CA LEU A 84 -10.95 6.97 20.94
C LEU A 84 -9.76 7.08 20.00
N LYS A 85 -8.70 7.73 20.45
CA LYS A 85 -7.40 7.74 19.75
C LYS A 85 -6.43 6.82 20.46
N GLU A 86 -6.06 5.75 19.83
CA GLU A 86 -5.07 4.81 20.33
C GLU A 86 -4.19 4.29 19.19
N TYR A 87 -3.02 3.77 19.47
CA TYR A 87 -2.05 3.32 18.46
C TYR A 87 -1.73 4.37 17.38
N GLY A 88 -1.80 5.66 17.73
CA GLY A 88 -1.56 6.77 16.81
C GLY A 88 -2.70 7.10 15.85
N VAL A 89 -3.78 6.33 15.85
CA VAL A 89 -4.92 6.45 14.93
C VAL A 89 -6.25 6.59 15.64
N CYS A 90 -7.29 6.97 14.91
CA CYS A 90 -8.66 6.96 15.41
C CYS A 90 -9.22 5.54 15.31
N ILE A 91 -9.67 5.00 16.42
CA ILE A 91 -10.26 3.66 16.49
C ILE A 91 -11.74 3.75 16.12
N PRO A 92 -12.23 2.90 15.22
CA PRO A 92 -13.64 2.82 14.88
C PRO A 92 -14.49 2.48 16.10
N SER A 93 -15.57 3.25 16.33
CA SER A 93 -16.49 3.00 17.43
C SER A 93 -17.42 1.81 17.16
N GLY A 94 -17.85 1.15 18.25
CA GLY A 94 -18.82 0.04 18.17
C GLY A 94 -18.19 -1.34 17.91
N TYR A 95 -16.88 -1.47 18.07
CA TYR A 95 -16.14 -2.73 17.98
C TYR A 95 -15.25 -2.89 19.20
N ASP A 96 -15.40 -4.03 19.90
CA ASP A 96 -14.65 -4.32 21.12
C ASP A 96 -13.48 -5.29 20.89
N ILE A 97 -13.45 -5.95 19.73
CA ILE A 97 -12.46 -6.97 19.43
C ILE A 97 -11.51 -6.47 18.36
N HIS A 98 -10.30 -6.15 18.79
CA HIS A 98 -9.24 -5.59 17.96
C HIS A 98 -8.15 -6.62 17.66
N GLY A 99 -7.46 -6.42 16.56
CA GLY A 99 -6.32 -7.23 16.16
C GLY A 99 -5.41 -6.48 15.20
N ILE A 100 -4.34 -7.13 14.83
CA ILE A 100 -3.36 -6.64 13.85
C ILE A 100 -3.13 -7.68 12.77
N ASP A 101 -2.55 -7.25 11.66
CA ASP A 101 -1.92 -8.18 10.75
C ASP A 101 -0.48 -7.76 10.44
N ILE A 102 0.37 -8.75 10.25
CA ILE A 102 1.82 -8.60 10.17
C ILE A 102 2.41 -9.52 9.10
N SER A 103 3.59 -9.13 8.65
CA SER A 103 4.45 -9.90 7.77
C SER A 103 5.92 -9.64 8.12
N HIS A 104 6.83 -10.08 7.28
CA HIS A 104 8.25 -9.73 7.40
C HIS A 104 8.53 -8.22 7.42
N TYR A 105 7.61 -7.38 6.91
CA TYR A 105 7.74 -5.92 6.91
C TYR A 105 7.79 -5.34 8.33
N GLN A 106 7.10 -5.95 9.30
CA GLN A 106 7.13 -5.50 10.70
C GLN A 106 8.42 -5.92 11.43
N GLY A 107 9.27 -6.72 10.78
CA GLY A 107 10.56 -7.13 11.30
C GLY A 107 10.45 -7.95 12.60
N LYS A 108 11.35 -7.67 13.56
CA LYS A 108 11.36 -8.34 14.86
C LYS A 108 10.34 -7.72 15.81
N ILE A 109 9.42 -8.53 16.31
CA ILE A 109 8.37 -8.14 17.25
C ILE A 109 8.80 -8.45 18.69
N ASP A 110 8.60 -7.49 19.58
CA ASP A 110 8.70 -7.69 21.04
C ASP A 110 7.33 -8.13 21.58
N TRP A 111 7.12 -9.45 21.55
CA TRP A 111 5.86 -10.08 21.94
C TRP A 111 5.50 -9.88 23.40
N GLU A 112 6.49 -9.80 24.32
CA GLU A 112 6.26 -9.50 25.73
C GLU A 112 5.71 -8.08 25.91
N ARG A 113 6.28 -7.12 25.17
CA ARG A 113 5.80 -5.73 25.20
C ARG A 113 4.41 -5.61 24.58
N LEU A 114 4.15 -6.34 23.49
CA LEU A 114 2.85 -6.40 22.85
C LEU A 114 1.79 -6.97 23.80
N GLN A 115 2.10 -8.06 24.50
CA GLN A 115 1.23 -8.69 25.50
C GLN A 115 0.97 -7.76 26.71
N ARG A 116 2.00 -7.12 27.24
CA ARG A 116 1.83 -6.16 28.36
C ARG A 116 0.92 -4.99 28.02
N ASN A 117 0.81 -4.64 26.76
CA ASN A 117 -0.05 -3.56 26.28
C ASN A 117 -1.55 -3.94 26.19
N GLN A 118 -1.97 -5.07 26.76
CA GLN A 118 -3.38 -5.51 26.79
C GLN A 118 -4.23 -4.74 27.82
N GLN A 119 -3.63 -3.93 28.68
CA GLN A 119 -4.33 -3.07 29.66
C GLN A 119 -4.67 -1.70 29.08
N THR A 120 -5.09 -1.67 27.83
CA THR A 120 -5.50 -0.45 27.11
C THR A 120 -7.00 -0.44 26.90
N ALA A 121 -7.53 0.66 26.38
CA ALA A 121 -8.95 0.75 26.03
C ALA A 121 -9.30 -0.13 24.81
N THR A 122 -8.32 -0.51 24.00
CA THR A 122 -8.49 -1.39 22.81
C THR A 122 -7.48 -2.53 22.80
N PRO A 123 -7.65 -3.52 23.69
CA PRO A 123 -6.74 -4.66 23.75
C PRO A 123 -6.77 -5.46 22.43
N LEU A 124 -5.61 -5.95 22.02
CA LEU A 124 -5.49 -6.77 20.81
C LEU A 124 -5.81 -8.23 21.14
N HIS A 125 -6.75 -8.83 20.44
CA HIS A 125 -7.21 -10.19 20.69
C HIS A 125 -6.66 -11.20 19.69
N PHE A 126 -6.40 -10.76 18.44
CA PHE A 126 -5.99 -11.63 17.35
C PHE A 126 -4.88 -11.02 16.50
N VAL A 127 -4.13 -11.89 15.85
CA VAL A 127 -3.07 -11.51 14.90
C VAL A 127 -3.15 -12.39 13.66
N PHE A 128 -3.31 -11.77 12.49
CA PHE A 128 -3.11 -12.44 11.21
C PHE A 128 -1.64 -12.30 10.77
N MET A 129 -1.07 -13.33 10.18
CA MET A 129 0.32 -13.37 9.77
C MET A 129 0.47 -13.86 8.34
N LYS A 130 1.25 -13.15 7.54
CA LYS A 130 1.63 -13.64 6.22
C LYS A 130 2.40 -14.95 6.38
N ALA A 131 1.92 -15.99 5.70
CA ALA A 131 2.61 -17.28 5.70
C ALA A 131 3.30 -17.53 4.36
N THR A 132 2.56 -17.34 3.27
CA THR A 132 3.03 -17.66 1.93
C THR A 132 2.54 -16.64 0.89
N GLU A 133 3.24 -16.59 -0.23
CA GLU A 133 2.87 -15.82 -1.42
C GLU A 133 3.14 -16.64 -2.67
N GLY A 134 2.22 -16.60 -3.63
CA GLY A 134 2.38 -17.33 -4.86
C GLY A 134 2.64 -18.83 -4.66
N GLY A 135 3.44 -19.42 -5.51
CA GLY A 135 3.67 -20.88 -5.51
C GLY A 135 4.89 -21.37 -4.74
N ASP A 136 5.72 -20.49 -4.15
CA ASP A 136 7.05 -20.85 -3.64
C ASP A 136 7.69 -19.86 -2.65
N HIS A 137 7.03 -18.74 -2.32
CA HIS A 137 7.59 -17.76 -1.40
C HIS A 137 6.99 -17.90 -0.01
N ASN A 138 7.83 -18.24 1.00
CA ASN A 138 7.49 -18.21 2.41
C ASN A 138 7.81 -16.85 3.01
N ASP A 139 6.95 -16.33 3.89
CA ASP A 139 7.32 -15.20 4.74
C ASP A 139 8.37 -15.64 5.76
N THR A 140 9.49 -14.95 5.81
CA THR A 140 10.66 -15.34 6.61
C THR A 140 10.43 -15.25 8.12
N THR A 141 9.40 -14.54 8.55
CA THR A 141 9.08 -14.34 9.96
C THR A 141 7.92 -15.22 10.45
N PHE A 142 7.22 -15.89 9.51
CA PHE A 142 5.98 -16.59 9.80
C PHE A 142 6.09 -17.59 10.95
N GLU A 143 6.99 -18.55 10.86
CA GLU A 143 7.08 -19.65 11.84
C GLU A 143 7.33 -19.10 13.25
N VAL A 144 8.26 -18.15 13.39
CA VAL A 144 8.62 -17.55 14.67
C VAL A 144 7.45 -16.72 15.23
N ASN A 145 6.83 -15.89 14.40
CA ASN A 145 5.72 -15.05 14.83
C ASN A 145 4.47 -15.87 15.13
N PHE A 146 4.20 -16.93 14.35
CA PHE A 146 3.05 -17.79 14.54
C PHE A 146 3.13 -18.57 15.87
N ALA A 147 4.31 -19.06 16.23
CA ALA A 147 4.54 -19.69 17.53
C ALA A 147 4.41 -18.68 18.68
N ASN A 148 5.04 -17.52 18.56
CA ASN A 148 5.02 -16.49 19.61
C ASN A 148 3.63 -15.91 19.86
N ALA A 149 2.82 -15.69 18.83
CA ALA A 149 1.44 -15.20 19.00
C ALA A 149 0.64 -16.10 19.94
N ARG A 150 0.71 -17.42 19.76
CA ARG A 150 0.05 -18.39 20.64
C ARG A 150 0.61 -18.35 22.05
N ASN A 151 1.95 -18.35 22.19
CA ASN A 151 2.62 -18.35 23.49
C ASN A 151 2.29 -17.12 24.34
N HIS A 152 1.91 -16.02 23.69
CA HIS A 152 1.51 -14.77 24.34
C HIS A 152 -0.01 -14.57 24.39
N GLY A 153 -0.79 -15.61 24.10
CA GLY A 153 -2.25 -15.62 24.31
C GLY A 153 -3.08 -14.96 23.23
N PHE A 154 -2.51 -14.65 22.05
CA PHE A 154 -3.25 -14.13 20.91
C PHE A 154 -3.93 -15.27 20.13
N ILE A 155 -5.17 -15.03 19.68
CA ILE A 155 -5.80 -15.85 18.66
C ILE A 155 -5.08 -15.55 17.35
N ARG A 156 -4.47 -16.55 16.74
CA ARG A 156 -3.62 -16.38 15.57
C ARG A 156 -4.29 -16.90 14.29
N GLY A 157 -3.97 -16.29 13.16
CA GLY A 157 -4.38 -16.72 11.85
C GLY A 157 -3.25 -16.59 10.84
N ALA A 158 -3.31 -17.34 9.75
CA ALA A 158 -2.32 -17.32 8.69
C ALA A 158 -2.96 -16.92 7.36
N TYR A 159 -2.30 -16.04 6.58
CA TYR A 159 -2.78 -15.67 5.27
C TYR A 159 -1.81 -16.01 4.14
N HIS A 160 -2.41 -16.28 2.98
CA HIS A 160 -1.73 -16.50 1.72
C HIS A 160 -1.99 -15.33 0.77
N PHE A 161 -0.93 -14.67 0.32
CA PHE A 161 -1.03 -13.63 -0.71
C PHE A 161 -1.12 -14.28 -2.10
N TYR A 162 -2.27 -14.11 -2.75
CA TYR A 162 -2.58 -14.77 -4.01
C TYR A 162 -1.97 -14.04 -5.21
N ILE A 163 -1.23 -14.76 -6.04
CA ILE A 163 -0.65 -14.28 -7.30
C ILE A 163 -1.42 -14.86 -8.49
N PRO A 164 -2.29 -14.09 -9.18
CA PRO A 164 -3.17 -14.60 -10.23
C PRO A 164 -2.45 -15.23 -11.44
N GLY A 165 -1.15 -14.95 -11.63
CA GLY A 165 -0.33 -15.55 -12.68
C GLY A 165 0.18 -16.96 -12.38
N THR A 166 0.06 -17.41 -11.12
CA THR A 166 0.49 -18.71 -10.66
C THR A 166 -0.69 -19.67 -10.56
N ASP A 167 -0.51 -20.96 -10.82
CA ASP A 167 -1.57 -21.95 -10.70
C ASP A 167 -2.17 -21.97 -9.29
N ALA A 168 -3.50 -21.95 -9.20
CA ALA A 168 -4.22 -21.82 -7.95
C ALA A 168 -4.03 -23.04 -7.03
N LEU A 169 -3.98 -24.26 -7.58
CA LEU A 169 -3.78 -25.47 -6.78
C LEU A 169 -2.34 -25.57 -6.28
N LYS A 170 -1.37 -25.16 -7.08
CA LYS A 170 0.04 -25.07 -6.64
C LYS A 170 0.15 -24.13 -5.43
N GLN A 171 -0.51 -22.96 -5.46
CA GLN A 171 -0.55 -22.02 -4.35
C GLN A 171 -1.24 -22.60 -3.12
N ALA A 172 -2.40 -23.24 -3.30
CA ALA A 172 -3.14 -23.89 -2.21
C ALA A 172 -2.32 -24.99 -1.55
N ASP A 173 -1.72 -25.87 -2.33
CA ASP A 173 -0.87 -26.96 -1.81
C ASP A 173 0.40 -26.44 -1.13
N PHE A 174 0.96 -25.33 -1.61
CA PHE A 174 2.09 -24.67 -0.96
C PHE A 174 1.71 -24.12 0.41
N PHE A 175 0.57 -23.41 0.50
CA PHE A 175 0.03 -22.92 1.78
C PHE A 175 -0.24 -24.08 2.75
N ILE A 176 -0.89 -25.14 2.31
CA ILE A 176 -1.20 -26.33 3.12
C ILE A 176 0.04 -27.02 3.67
N ARG A 177 1.13 -27.07 2.89
CA ARG A 177 2.41 -27.65 3.35
C ARG A 177 3.08 -26.78 4.42
N THR A 178 2.99 -25.47 4.26
CA THR A 178 3.66 -24.50 5.15
C THR A 178 2.89 -24.28 6.45
N VAL A 179 1.57 -24.13 6.39
CA VAL A 179 0.76 -23.74 7.54
C VAL A 179 0.18 -24.98 8.22
N LYS A 180 0.41 -25.09 9.53
CA LYS A 180 -0.19 -26.11 10.38
C LYS A 180 -1.06 -25.42 11.41
N LEU A 181 -2.36 -25.50 11.21
CA LEU A 181 -3.35 -24.92 12.11
C LEU A 181 -3.75 -25.93 13.17
N ASP A 182 -3.96 -25.44 14.38
CA ASP A 182 -4.40 -26.20 15.54
C ASP A 182 -5.75 -25.67 16.04
N THR A 183 -6.38 -26.42 16.95
CA THR A 183 -7.55 -25.94 17.69
C THR A 183 -7.31 -24.57 18.31
N GLY A 184 -8.21 -23.65 18.08
CA GLY A 184 -8.14 -22.26 18.54
C GLY A 184 -7.49 -21.29 17.55
N ASP A 185 -6.90 -21.75 16.45
CA ASP A 185 -6.42 -20.89 15.37
C ASP A 185 -7.58 -20.42 14.48
N LEU A 186 -7.47 -19.24 13.90
CA LEU A 186 -8.42 -18.73 12.91
C LEU A 186 -8.37 -19.56 11.62
N PRO A 187 -9.46 -19.61 10.84
CA PRO A 187 -9.45 -20.24 9.54
C PRO A 187 -8.36 -19.68 8.62
N PRO A 188 -7.89 -20.47 7.63
CA PRO A 188 -6.97 -19.99 6.60
C PRO A 188 -7.49 -18.72 5.93
N VAL A 189 -6.60 -17.81 5.56
CA VAL A 189 -6.99 -16.59 4.84
C VAL A 189 -6.42 -16.61 3.43
N LEU A 190 -7.27 -16.32 2.45
CA LEU A 190 -6.89 -16.00 1.07
C LEU A 190 -6.90 -14.48 0.90
N ASP A 191 -5.75 -13.90 0.69
CA ASP A 191 -5.54 -12.48 0.46
C ASP A 191 -5.47 -12.20 -1.05
N VAL A 192 -6.44 -11.40 -1.56
CA VAL A 192 -6.59 -11.10 -2.99
C VAL A 192 -6.70 -9.61 -3.22
N GLU A 193 -5.65 -9.02 -3.80
CA GLU A 193 -5.57 -7.57 -4.01
C GLU A 193 -5.39 -7.17 -5.47
N VAL A 194 -4.87 -8.07 -6.31
CA VAL A 194 -4.51 -7.78 -7.69
C VAL A 194 -5.18 -8.76 -8.66
N THR A 195 -5.47 -8.28 -9.87
CA THR A 195 -6.04 -9.14 -10.93
C THR A 195 -5.00 -9.91 -11.72
N GLY A 196 -3.72 -9.48 -11.69
CA GLY A 196 -2.64 -10.05 -12.52
C GLY A 196 -2.93 -9.94 -14.03
N ARG A 197 -3.74 -8.98 -14.46
CA ARG A 197 -4.25 -8.81 -15.85
C ARG A 197 -5.15 -9.97 -16.31
N LYS A 198 -5.66 -10.78 -15.38
CA LYS A 198 -6.63 -11.83 -15.69
C LYS A 198 -8.00 -11.23 -15.93
N GLU A 199 -8.75 -11.84 -16.83
CA GLU A 199 -10.17 -11.56 -16.94
C GLU A 199 -10.89 -11.95 -15.64
N LYS A 200 -11.96 -11.22 -15.32
CA LYS A 200 -12.67 -11.37 -14.05
C LYS A 200 -13.10 -12.83 -13.81
N GLN A 201 -13.66 -13.48 -14.82
CA GLN A 201 -14.14 -14.85 -14.70
C GLN A 201 -12.98 -15.84 -14.46
N GLU A 202 -11.86 -15.67 -15.13
CA GLU A 202 -10.66 -16.50 -14.95
C GLU A 202 -10.08 -16.33 -13.53
N LEU A 203 -10.03 -15.09 -13.04
CA LEU A 203 -9.61 -14.80 -11.67
C LEU A 203 -10.53 -15.51 -10.67
N GLN A 204 -11.85 -15.33 -10.80
CA GLN A 204 -12.83 -15.94 -9.91
C GLN A 204 -12.74 -17.48 -9.87
N GLN A 205 -12.54 -18.12 -11.03
CA GLN A 205 -12.34 -19.56 -11.10
C GLN A 205 -11.05 -20.01 -10.40
N GLY A 206 -9.96 -19.25 -10.56
CA GLY A 206 -8.71 -19.50 -9.85
C GLY A 206 -8.88 -19.43 -8.33
N LEU A 207 -9.48 -18.34 -7.85
CA LEU A 207 -9.75 -18.15 -6.42
C LEU A 207 -10.64 -19.27 -5.85
N LYS A 208 -11.70 -19.65 -6.59
CA LYS A 208 -12.58 -20.73 -6.14
C LYS A 208 -11.86 -22.06 -6.01
N ARG A 209 -10.98 -22.41 -6.94
CA ARG A 209 -10.16 -23.64 -6.85
C ARG A 209 -9.25 -23.63 -5.63
N TRP A 210 -8.62 -22.50 -5.32
CA TRP A 210 -7.79 -22.35 -4.12
C TRP A 210 -8.64 -22.54 -2.85
N LEU A 211 -9.77 -21.82 -2.78
CA LEU A 211 -10.68 -21.88 -1.63
C LEU A 211 -11.20 -23.29 -1.37
N ASP A 212 -11.65 -24.00 -2.42
CA ASP A 212 -12.16 -25.37 -2.30
C ASP A 212 -11.07 -26.35 -1.83
N ARG A 213 -9.85 -26.20 -2.36
CA ARG A 213 -8.72 -27.06 -1.99
C ARG A 213 -8.33 -26.90 -0.53
N VAL A 214 -8.32 -25.66 -0.06
CA VAL A 214 -7.95 -25.32 1.32
C VAL A 214 -9.08 -25.67 2.28
N GLU A 215 -10.34 -25.40 1.94
CA GLU A 215 -11.52 -25.83 2.70
C GLU A 215 -11.56 -27.35 2.88
N SER A 216 -11.31 -28.09 1.80
CA SER A 216 -11.24 -29.57 1.84
C SER A 216 -10.16 -30.11 2.77
N HIS A 217 -9.03 -29.41 2.91
CA HIS A 217 -7.91 -29.84 3.75
C HIS A 217 -8.15 -29.54 5.23
N TYR A 218 -8.58 -28.32 5.56
CA TYR A 218 -8.75 -27.89 6.96
C TYR A 218 -10.15 -28.14 7.52
N GLY A 219 -11.11 -28.52 6.68
CA GLY A 219 -12.50 -28.79 7.09
C GLY A 219 -13.30 -27.53 7.48
N VAL A 220 -12.77 -26.34 7.20
CA VAL A 220 -13.40 -25.05 7.51
C VAL A 220 -13.31 -24.10 6.32
N LYS A 221 -14.31 -23.23 6.19
CA LYS A 221 -14.30 -22.21 5.14
C LYS A 221 -13.18 -21.21 5.37
N PRO A 222 -12.30 -20.99 4.38
CA PRO A 222 -11.29 -19.92 4.47
C PRO A 222 -11.94 -18.54 4.60
N ILE A 223 -11.23 -17.62 5.22
CA ILE A 223 -11.56 -16.20 5.21
C ILE A 223 -11.04 -15.61 3.90
N LEU A 224 -11.84 -14.74 3.28
CA LEU A 224 -11.47 -14.06 2.04
C LEU A 224 -11.16 -12.59 2.35
N TYR A 225 -9.86 -12.23 2.31
CA TYR A 225 -9.42 -10.86 2.48
C TYR A 225 -9.32 -10.16 1.13
N THR A 226 -9.79 -8.92 1.10
CA THR A 226 -9.64 -8.02 -0.05
C THR A 226 -10.06 -6.60 0.30
N SER A 227 -9.66 -5.62 -0.53
CA SER A 227 -10.18 -4.27 -0.38
C SER A 227 -11.67 -4.16 -0.76
N TYR A 228 -12.39 -3.22 -0.12
CA TYR A 228 -13.79 -2.92 -0.46
C TYR A 228 -14.00 -2.70 -1.96
N LYS A 229 -13.10 -1.95 -2.60
CA LYS A 229 -13.15 -1.67 -4.04
C LYS A 229 -12.96 -2.94 -4.89
N PHE A 230 -12.05 -3.81 -4.48
CA PHE A 230 -11.79 -5.06 -5.19
C PHE A 230 -12.97 -6.04 -5.03
N LYS A 231 -13.52 -6.15 -3.81
CA LYS A 231 -14.73 -6.95 -3.53
C LYS A 231 -15.88 -6.57 -4.46
N THR A 232 -16.19 -5.29 -4.53
CA THR A 232 -17.36 -4.82 -5.31
C THR A 232 -17.15 -4.93 -6.82
N ARG A 233 -15.92 -4.93 -7.30
CA ARG A 233 -15.60 -4.96 -8.73
C ARG A 233 -15.33 -6.36 -9.28
N TYR A 234 -14.64 -7.19 -8.51
CA TYR A 234 -14.10 -8.46 -9.00
C TYR A 234 -14.66 -9.69 -8.28
N LEU A 235 -15.17 -9.56 -7.05
CA LEU A 235 -15.71 -10.68 -6.26
C LEU A 235 -17.21 -10.50 -5.99
N ASP A 236 -17.96 -10.05 -7.00
CA ASP A 236 -19.40 -9.80 -6.94
C ASP A 236 -20.24 -11.04 -7.21
N ASP A 237 -19.65 -12.15 -7.64
CA ASP A 237 -20.35 -13.42 -7.80
C ASP A 237 -20.82 -13.95 -6.43
N SER A 238 -22.04 -14.48 -6.41
CA SER A 238 -22.70 -15.01 -5.20
C SER A 238 -21.97 -16.21 -4.57
N ILE A 239 -21.17 -16.94 -5.34
CA ILE A 239 -20.35 -18.06 -4.84
C ILE A 239 -19.39 -17.64 -3.72
N PHE A 240 -18.94 -16.38 -3.73
CA PHE A 240 -18.05 -15.84 -2.71
C PHE A 240 -18.78 -15.38 -1.44
N ASN A 241 -20.11 -15.25 -1.45
CA ASN A 241 -20.88 -14.83 -0.28
C ASN A 241 -20.96 -15.92 0.81
N ALA A 242 -20.55 -17.15 0.49
CA ALA A 242 -20.49 -18.26 1.44
C ALA A 242 -19.25 -18.18 2.38
N TYR A 243 -18.27 -17.34 2.06
CA TYR A 243 -17.02 -17.21 2.81
C TYR A 243 -17.08 -16.04 3.79
N PRO A 244 -16.45 -16.13 4.98
CA PRO A 244 -16.26 -14.98 5.85
C PRO A 244 -15.37 -13.94 5.14
N TYR A 245 -15.77 -12.66 5.18
CA TYR A 245 -14.97 -11.60 4.59
C TYR A 245 -14.13 -10.87 5.63
N TRP A 246 -12.89 -10.57 5.27
CA TRP A 246 -12.04 -9.58 5.89
C TRP A 246 -11.84 -8.44 4.88
N ILE A 247 -12.45 -7.28 5.14
CA ILE A 247 -12.52 -6.15 4.20
C ILE A 247 -11.52 -5.09 4.60
N ALA A 248 -10.59 -4.74 3.72
CA ALA A 248 -9.78 -3.53 3.86
C ALA A 248 -10.56 -2.32 3.34
N HIS A 249 -10.80 -1.37 4.23
CA HIS A 249 -11.48 -0.11 3.90
C HIS A 249 -10.98 0.99 4.83
N TYR A 250 -9.91 1.66 4.40
CA TYR A 250 -9.18 2.61 5.23
C TYR A 250 -9.87 3.97 5.31
N TYR A 251 -9.72 4.62 6.46
CA TYR A 251 -10.04 6.03 6.67
C TYR A 251 -11.51 6.40 6.45
N VAL A 252 -12.39 5.45 6.71
CA VAL A 252 -13.83 5.63 6.70
C VAL A 252 -14.39 5.40 8.11
N ASP A 253 -15.54 5.98 8.40
CA ASP A 253 -16.17 5.86 9.72
C ASP A 253 -16.84 4.47 9.89
N SER A 254 -17.14 3.79 8.79
CA SER A 254 -17.73 2.44 8.77
C SER A 254 -17.51 1.75 7.42
N VAL A 255 -17.54 0.43 7.43
CA VAL A 255 -17.50 -0.38 6.20
C VAL A 255 -18.71 -0.08 5.32
N LYS A 256 -18.47 0.29 4.07
CA LYS A 256 -19.55 0.59 3.10
C LYS A 256 -20.17 -0.66 2.45
N TYR A 257 -19.54 -1.81 2.62
CA TYR A 257 -20.04 -3.08 2.10
C TYR A 257 -21.32 -3.49 2.84
N GLN A 258 -22.42 -3.71 2.10
CA GLN A 258 -23.73 -4.04 2.67
C GLN A 258 -23.94 -5.55 2.90
N GLY A 259 -23.02 -6.40 2.43
CA GLY A 259 -23.05 -7.85 2.70
C GLY A 259 -22.44 -8.21 4.05
N LYS A 260 -22.43 -9.50 4.36
CA LYS A 260 -21.81 -10.00 5.59
C LYS A 260 -20.30 -9.89 5.51
N TRP A 261 -19.69 -9.41 6.58
CA TRP A 261 -18.24 -9.37 6.77
C TRP A 261 -17.92 -9.66 8.25
N SER A 262 -16.73 -10.23 8.47
CA SER A 262 -16.29 -10.65 9.81
C SER A 262 -15.19 -9.76 10.35
N PHE A 263 -14.24 -9.33 9.51
CA PHE A 263 -13.12 -8.49 9.91
C PHE A 263 -13.05 -7.24 9.02
N TRP A 264 -12.59 -6.16 9.62
CA TRP A 264 -12.34 -4.91 8.92
C TRP A 264 -10.94 -4.38 9.26
N GLN A 265 -10.08 -4.30 8.25
CA GLN A 265 -8.80 -3.61 8.30
C GLN A 265 -9.06 -2.14 8.03
N HIS A 266 -8.93 -1.30 9.07
CA HIS A 266 -9.39 0.09 9.02
C HIS A 266 -8.26 1.11 8.85
N THR A 267 -7.01 0.72 9.04
CA THR A 267 -5.81 1.56 8.84
C THR A 267 -4.58 0.69 8.59
N ASP A 268 -3.60 1.29 7.91
CA ASP A 268 -2.28 0.75 7.57
C ASP A 268 -1.12 1.50 8.27
N VAL A 269 -1.43 2.36 9.26
CA VAL A 269 -0.45 3.24 9.92
C VAL A 269 -0.57 3.21 11.45
N GLY A 270 -0.93 2.06 12.00
CA GLY A 270 -0.99 1.87 13.45
C GLY A 270 0.40 1.83 14.09
N ASN A 271 0.59 2.52 15.21
CA ASN A 271 1.81 2.46 16.01
C ASN A 271 1.56 1.66 17.29
N VAL A 272 1.91 0.38 17.25
CA VAL A 272 1.62 -0.56 18.33
C VAL A 272 2.87 -0.83 19.17
N PRO A 273 2.82 -0.69 20.51
CA PRO A 273 3.96 -0.99 21.37
C PRO A 273 4.46 -2.43 21.20
N GLY A 274 5.73 -2.59 20.89
CA GLY A 274 6.37 -3.90 20.60
C GLY A 274 6.63 -4.11 19.12
N ILE A 275 6.08 -3.26 18.24
CA ILE A 275 6.33 -3.25 16.79
C ILE A 275 6.95 -1.91 16.43
N LYS A 276 8.02 -1.90 15.63
CA LYS A 276 8.75 -0.67 15.28
C LYS A 276 8.16 0.04 14.07
N GLU A 277 7.73 -0.75 13.10
CA GLU A 277 7.16 -0.27 11.83
C GLU A 277 5.66 -0.05 11.99
N ASP A 278 5.08 0.70 11.06
CA ASP A 278 3.63 0.82 10.97
C ASP A 278 2.98 -0.56 10.79
N VAL A 279 1.82 -0.75 11.40
CA VAL A 279 1.10 -2.02 11.37
C VAL A 279 -0.39 -1.80 11.06
N ASP A 280 -0.95 -2.73 10.33
CA ASP A 280 -2.37 -2.74 9.99
C ASP A 280 -3.21 -3.07 11.22
N LEU A 281 -4.23 -2.23 11.50
CA LEU A 281 -5.16 -2.46 12.60
C LEU A 281 -6.51 -2.96 12.09
N ASN A 282 -7.03 -3.93 12.81
CA ASN A 282 -8.23 -4.64 12.48
C ASN A 282 -9.25 -4.64 13.61
N VAL A 283 -10.52 -4.72 13.25
CA VAL A 283 -11.60 -5.04 14.18
C VAL A 283 -12.34 -6.29 13.71
N PHE A 284 -12.88 -7.05 14.66
CA PHE A 284 -13.81 -8.12 14.39
C PHE A 284 -15.25 -7.64 14.60
N ASN A 285 -16.15 -7.98 13.70
CA ASN A 285 -17.56 -7.60 13.73
C ASN A 285 -18.38 -8.59 14.55
N GLY A 286 -18.14 -8.61 15.84
CA GLY A 286 -18.80 -9.51 16.77
C GLY A 286 -18.17 -9.51 18.14
N THR A 287 -18.59 -10.44 18.99
CA THR A 287 -18.09 -10.64 20.34
C THR A 287 -16.86 -11.55 20.36
N LEU A 288 -16.13 -11.58 21.47
CA LEU A 288 -15.00 -12.51 21.65
C LEU A 288 -15.44 -13.98 21.58
N GLU A 289 -16.65 -14.30 22.05
CA GLU A 289 -17.21 -15.65 21.94
C GLU A 289 -17.48 -16.03 20.48
N GLU A 290 -17.98 -15.11 19.68
CA GLU A 290 -18.20 -15.34 18.23
C GLU A 290 -16.86 -15.48 17.50
N LEU A 291 -15.84 -14.69 17.86
CA LEU A 291 -14.50 -14.88 17.33
C LEU A 291 -13.96 -16.28 17.66
N LYS A 292 -14.10 -16.73 18.92
CA LYS A 292 -13.70 -18.09 19.35
C LYS A 292 -14.51 -19.19 18.66
N LYS A 293 -15.80 -18.95 18.34
CA LYS A 293 -16.60 -19.90 17.56
C LYS A 293 -16.13 -20.04 16.10
N LEU A 294 -15.52 -19.00 15.57
CA LEU A 294 -14.96 -19.01 14.21
C LEU A 294 -13.66 -19.83 14.13
N THR A 295 -12.94 -20.04 15.24
CA THR A 295 -11.68 -20.78 15.25
C THR A 295 -11.87 -22.28 14.96
N ILE A 296 -10.78 -22.92 14.52
CA ILE A 296 -10.68 -24.36 14.28
C ILE A 296 -10.98 -25.14 15.59
N LYS A 297 -11.73 -26.23 15.47
CA LYS A 297 -12.16 -27.10 16.57
C LYS A 297 -11.25 -28.33 16.72
#